data_09fde0be2de19c18e59733fc4819fb11
#
_entry.id   09fde0be2de19c18e59733fc4819fb11
#
_cell.length_a   1.000
_cell.length_b   1.000
_cell.length_c   1.000
_cell.angle_alpha   90.00
_cell.angle_beta   90.00
_cell.angle_gamma   90.00
#
_symmetry.space_group_name_H-M   'P 1'
#
loop_
_entity.id
_entity.type
_entity.pdbx_description
1 polymer ?
#
loop_
_entity_poly.entity_id
_entity_poly.type
_entity_poly.pdbx_seq_one_letter_code
_entity_poly.pdbx_strand_id
1 'polypeptide(L)'
;MPIRSLKKVVLISSSTYLSFLSEMGVGGAHPGGLNLTKKIFNTEKVNGGSRILDVGCGTGQTAAYLASCYGAKVTAMDINPIMIEKAKSRMMQYQLPVEVVQGSIEDFPLQDGTFDYIISESVLAFVNKPKALNEIFRLLKNGGRLIANELTVNKQLTPSSEEEIKQFYGLDSIPMEADWITLFEKAGFQSIEVLKQNNYMLQNDSIPEFQYSEHLDPNLYFIMIQHLNILMKYQGILDNGVFLCTK
;
A
#
# COMPACT_ATOMS: atom_id res chain seq x y z
N MET A 1 -57.33 -0.88 3.45
CA MET A 1 -56.14 -1.57 3.98
C MET A 1 -54.91 -0.81 3.52
N PRO A 2 -54.11 -0.21 4.41
CA PRO A 2 -52.92 0.54 4.00
C PRO A 2 -51.77 -0.43 3.75
N ILE A 3 -51.12 -0.25 2.61
CA ILE A 3 -49.92 -0.97 2.20
C ILE A 3 -48.78 -0.59 3.15
N ARG A 4 -48.33 -1.54 3.97
CA ARG A 4 -47.15 -1.38 4.80
C ARG A 4 -45.91 -1.19 3.90
N SER A 5 -45.35 0.03 3.94
CA SER A 5 -44.03 0.34 3.43
C SER A 5 -43.01 -0.62 4.07
N LEU A 6 -42.48 -1.54 3.27
CA LEU A 6 -41.30 -2.32 3.60
C LEU A 6 -40.11 -1.35 3.68
N LYS A 7 -39.75 -0.92 4.88
CA LYS A 7 -38.45 -0.31 5.11
C LYS A 7 -37.39 -1.33 4.73
N LYS A 8 -36.71 -1.06 3.63
CA LYS A 8 -35.53 -1.79 3.20
C LYS A 8 -34.49 -1.61 4.30
N VAL A 9 -34.35 -2.60 5.17
CA VAL A 9 -33.21 -2.67 6.10
C VAL A 9 -32.01 -2.92 5.21
N VAL A 10 -31.29 -1.86 4.87
CA VAL A 10 -29.95 -1.95 4.33
C VAL A 10 -29.10 -2.43 5.50
N LEU A 11 -28.86 -3.73 5.58
CA LEU A 11 -27.77 -4.27 6.37
C LEU A 11 -26.49 -3.63 5.80
N ILE A 12 -26.00 -2.61 6.48
CA ILE A 12 -24.69 -2.03 6.17
C ILE A 12 -23.70 -3.16 6.48
N SER A 13 -23.20 -3.79 5.44
CA SER A 13 -22.10 -4.74 5.53
C SER A 13 -20.96 -4.06 6.28
N SER A 14 -20.41 -4.73 7.31
CA SER A 14 -19.22 -4.29 8.02
C SER A 14 -17.94 -4.39 7.15
N SER A 15 -18.06 -4.84 5.91
CA SER A 15 -16.95 -5.04 4.98
C SER A 15 -16.49 -3.70 4.41
N THR A 16 -15.20 -3.43 4.54
CA THR A 16 -14.52 -2.23 4.04
C THR A 16 -13.63 -2.57 2.85
N TYR A 17 -13.06 -1.54 2.19
CA TYR A 17 -12.06 -1.75 1.14
C TYR A 17 -10.85 -2.55 1.65
N LEU A 18 -10.36 -2.26 2.86
CA LEU A 18 -9.26 -3.04 3.45
C LEU A 18 -9.65 -4.48 3.77
N SER A 19 -10.89 -4.73 4.21
CA SER A 19 -11.40 -6.10 4.36
C SER A 19 -11.47 -6.83 3.02
N PHE A 20 -11.92 -6.13 1.96
CA PHE A 20 -11.90 -6.69 0.61
C PHE A 20 -10.48 -7.11 0.20
N LEU A 21 -9.47 -6.24 0.37
CA LEU A 21 -8.09 -6.57 0.02
C LEU A 21 -7.58 -7.79 0.79
N SER A 22 -7.85 -7.87 2.09
CA SER A 22 -7.32 -8.94 2.95
C SER A 22 -8.03 -10.27 2.73
N GLU A 23 -9.36 -10.29 2.63
CA GLU A 23 -10.12 -11.52 2.43
C GLU A 23 -9.94 -12.11 1.03
N MET A 24 -9.93 -11.27 0.00
CA MET A 24 -9.61 -11.69 -1.36
C MET A 24 -8.12 -11.99 -1.53
N GLY A 25 -7.26 -11.49 -0.63
CA GLY A 25 -5.82 -11.70 -0.68
C GLY A 25 -5.19 -11.13 -1.95
N VAL A 26 -5.50 -9.86 -2.24
CA VAL A 26 -5.02 -9.20 -3.45
C VAL A 26 -3.53 -8.94 -3.35
N GLY A 27 -2.74 -9.63 -4.16
CA GLY A 27 -1.29 -9.42 -4.26
C GLY A 27 -0.95 -8.25 -5.18
N GLY A 28 0.00 -7.40 -4.76
CA GLY A 28 0.40 -6.22 -5.53
C GLY A 28 -0.76 -5.23 -5.73
N ALA A 29 -1.57 -5.02 -4.69
CA ALA A 29 -2.74 -4.15 -4.69
C ALA A 29 -2.39 -2.65 -4.72
N HIS A 30 -1.35 -2.29 -5.44
CA HIS A 30 -0.89 -0.92 -5.65
C HIS A 30 -0.78 -0.62 -7.14
N PRO A 31 -0.88 0.64 -7.56
CA PRO A 31 -0.73 1.01 -8.97
C PRO A 31 0.59 0.52 -9.55
N GLY A 32 0.51 -0.07 -10.76
CA GLY A 32 1.66 -0.67 -11.44
C GLY A 32 2.05 -2.06 -10.94
N GLY A 33 1.51 -2.54 -9.81
CA GLY A 33 1.75 -3.86 -9.25
C GLY A 33 3.22 -4.23 -9.15
N LEU A 34 3.52 -5.50 -8.99
CA LEU A 34 4.91 -5.99 -8.88
C LEU A 34 5.81 -5.60 -10.07
N ASN A 35 5.24 -5.34 -11.25
CA ASN A 35 6.03 -4.92 -12.40
C ASN A 35 6.65 -3.53 -12.20
N LEU A 36 5.93 -2.61 -11.55
CA LEU A 36 6.48 -1.31 -11.21
C LEU A 36 7.56 -1.44 -10.14
N THR A 37 7.31 -2.22 -9.09
CA THR A 37 8.30 -2.53 -8.06
C THR A 37 9.60 -3.05 -8.68
N LYS A 38 9.51 -4.01 -9.60
CA LYS A 38 10.68 -4.53 -10.34
C LYS A 38 11.44 -3.45 -11.10
N LYS A 39 10.73 -2.55 -11.80
CA LYS A 39 11.35 -1.45 -12.54
C LYS A 39 12.12 -0.50 -11.61
N ILE A 40 11.52 -0.16 -10.46
CA ILE A 40 12.15 0.71 -9.46
C ILE A 40 13.41 0.04 -8.91
N PHE A 41 13.30 -1.21 -8.46
CA PHE A 41 14.42 -1.91 -7.82
C PHE A 41 15.57 -2.26 -8.78
N ASN A 42 15.32 -2.33 -10.09
CA ASN A 42 16.38 -2.48 -11.08
C ASN A 42 17.33 -1.25 -11.13
N THR A 43 16.90 -0.10 -10.61
CA THR A 43 17.74 1.11 -10.52
C THR A 43 18.41 1.28 -9.15
N GLU A 44 17.99 0.50 -8.15
CA GLU A 44 18.53 0.54 -6.79
C GLU A 44 19.71 -0.43 -6.61
N LYS A 45 20.59 -0.09 -5.67
CA LYS A 45 21.80 -0.90 -5.38
C LYS A 45 21.54 -1.96 -4.32
N VAL A 46 20.44 -2.71 -4.47
CA VAL A 46 20.07 -3.78 -3.54
C VAL A 46 20.94 -5.03 -3.77
N ASN A 47 21.34 -5.68 -2.68
CA ASN A 47 22.12 -6.92 -2.68
C ASN A 47 21.82 -7.75 -1.42
N GLY A 48 22.47 -8.92 -1.29
CA GLY A 48 22.25 -9.84 -0.16
C GLY A 48 22.62 -9.31 1.23
N GLY A 49 23.33 -8.19 1.31
CA GLY A 49 23.63 -7.49 2.57
C GLY A 49 22.57 -6.45 2.95
N SER A 50 21.73 -6.04 2.01
CA SER A 50 20.72 -5.01 2.21
C SER A 50 19.63 -5.47 3.18
N ARG A 51 19.30 -4.60 4.15
CA ARG A 51 18.18 -4.80 5.08
C ARG A 51 17.00 -3.96 4.60
N ILE A 52 15.88 -4.60 4.35
CA ILE A 52 14.68 -3.96 3.77
C ILE A 52 13.49 -4.18 4.68
N LEU A 53 12.72 -3.11 4.94
CA LEU A 53 11.40 -3.18 5.56
C LEU A 53 10.34 -2.95 4.50
N ASP A 54 9.45 -3.92 4.33
CA ASP A 54 8.25 -3.82 3.49
C ASP A 54 7.06 -3.49 4.41
N VAL A 55 6.61 -2.23 4.37
CA VAL A 55 5.54 -1.69 5.22
C VAL A 55 4.20 -1.91 4.55
N GLY A 56 3.25 -2.56 5.27
CA GLY A 56 1.96 -2.95 4.69
C GLY A 56 2.14 -3.99 3.60
N CYS A 57 2.93 -5.03 3.89
CA CYS A 57 3.37 -6.03 2.92
C CYS A 57 2.23 -6.83 2.25
N GLY A 58 1.00 -6.72 2.74
CA GLY A 58 -0.14 -7.49 2.24
C GLY A 58 0.14 -8.99 2.22
N THR A 59 -0.05 -9.63 1.07
CA THR A 59 0.25 -11.07 0.90
C THR A 59 1.74 -11.39 0.76
N GLY A 60 2.64 -10.42 0.95
CA GLY A 60 4.09 -10.57 0.92
C GLY A 60 4.71 -10.72 -0.48
N GLN A 61 4.05 -10.26 -1.53
CA GLN A 61 4.53 -10.43 -2.91
C GLN A 61 5.83 -9.65 -3.17
N THR A 62 5.88 -8.37 -2.76
CA THR A 62 7.08 -7.52 -2.85
C THR A 62 8.23 -8.07 -2.02
N ALA A 63 7.96 -8.43 -0.76
CA ALA A 63 8.96 -9.02 0.13
C ALA A 63 9.56 -10.32 -0.45
N ALA A 64 8.72 -11.21 -1.00
CA ALA A 64 9.17 -12.44 -1.63
C ALA A 64 10.06 -12.16 -2.85
N TYR A 65 9.67 -11.21 -3.70
CA TYR A 65 10.47 -10.80 -4.85
C TYR A 65 11.86 -10.30 -4.44
N LEU A 66 11.94 -9.40 -3.46
CA LEU A 66 13.21 -8.83 -3.01
C LEU A 66 14.13 -9.87 -2.39
N ALA A 67 13.59 -10.77 -1.58
CA ALA A 67 14.36 -11.85 -0.99
C ALA A 67 14.86 -12.84 -2.05
N SER A 68 14.01 -13.22 -3.02
CA SER A 68 14.37 -14.21 -4.04
C SER A 68 15.34 -13.66 -5.09
N CYS A 69 15.15 -12.43 -5.55
CA CYS A 69 15.95 -11.86 -6.65
C CYS A 69 17.27 -11.26 -6.19
N TYR A 70 17.33 -10.66 -5.02
CA TYR A 70 18.51 -9.96 -4.52
C TYR A 70 19.17 -10.65 -3.33
N GLY A 71 18.54 -11.68 -2.76
CA GLY A 71 19.00 -12.29 -1.50
C GLY A 71 18.96 -11.32 -0.31
N ALA A 72 18.17 -10.24 -0.41
CA ALA A 72 18.09 -9.21 0.61
C ALA A 72 17.48 -9.76 1.91
N LYS A 73 17.87 -9.17 3.05
CA LYS A 73 17.30 -9.46 4.37
C LYS A 73 16.03 -8.64 4.54
N VAL A 74 14.88 -9.26 4.28
CA VAL A 74 13.58 -8.57 4.27
C VAL A 74 12.82 -8.85 5.56
N THR A 75 12.32 -7.78 6.19
CA THR A 75 11.26 -7.81 7.20
C THR A 75 9.98 -7.32 6.53
N ALA A 76 8.94 -8.14 6.51
CA ALA A 76 7.63 -7.84 5.94
C ALA A 76 6.64 -7.57 7.07
N MET A 77 6.04 -6.38 7.10
CA MET A 77 5.15 -5.95 8.16
C MET A 77 3.76 -5.61 7.63
N ASP A 78 2.73 -6.07 8.32
CA ASP A 78 1.35 -5.65 8.10
C ASP A 78 0.60 -5.57 9.42
N ILE A 79 -0.40 -4.70 9.51
CA ILE A 79 -1.27 -4.61 10.68
C ILE A 79 -2.36 -5.68 10.67
N ASN A 80 -2.76 -6.15 9.48
CA ASN A 80 -3.87 -7.08 9.28
C ASN A 80 -3.42 -8.53 9.48
N PRO A 81 -3.99 -9.27 10.46
CA PRO A 81 -3.59 -10.65 10.74
C PRO A 81 -3.83 -11.60 9.56
N ILE A 82 -4.87 -11.38 8.74
CA ILE A 82 -5.15 -12.21 7.57
C ILE A 82 -4.04 -12.05 6.52
N MET A 83 -3.58 -10.81 6.30
CA MET A 83 -2.45 -10.55 5.41
C MET A 83 -1.17 -11.19 5.92
N ILE A 84 -0.91 -11.12 7.23
CA ILE A 84 0.25 -11.77 7.85
C ILE A 84 0.24 -13.29 7.66
N GLU A 85 -0.90 -13.95 7.82
CA GLU A 85 -1.03 -15.40 7.56
C GLU A 85 -0.74 -15.74 6.10
N LYS A 86 -1.30 -14.97 5.16
CA LYS A 86 -1.07 -15.13 3.72
C LYS A 86 0.40 -14.90 3.36
N ALA A 87 1.03 -13.85 3.91
CA ALA A 87 2.45 -13.58 3.71
C ALA A 87 3.33 -14.72 4.26
N LYS A 88 3.06 -15.22 5.47
CA LYS A 88 3.78 -16.37 6.05
C LYS A 88 3.63 -17.61 5.19
N SER A 89 2.42 -17.90 4.71
CA SER A 89 2.15 -19.03 3.80
C SER A 89 2.98 -18.91 2.52
N ARG A 90 3.06 -17.71 1.92
CA ARG A 90 3.90 -17.44 0.76
C ARG A 90 5.39 -17.70 1.05
N MET A 91 5.92 -17.18 2.16
CA MET A 91 7.33 -17.38 2.51
C MET A 91 7.66 -18.85 2.72
N MET A 92 6.75 -19.58 3.34
CA MET A 92 6.88 -21.03 3.54
C MET A 92 6.86 -21.79 2.21
N GLN A 93 5.90 -21.47 1.33
CA GLN A 93 5.78 -22.10 0.00
C GLN A 93 7.02 -21.92 -0.86
N TYR A 94 7.61 -20.73 -0.85
CA TYR A 94 8.80 -20.42 -1.64
C TYR A 94 10.12 -20.63 -0.88
N GLN A 95 10.07 -21.10 0.37
CA GLN A 95 11.24 -21.33 1.25
C GLN A 95 12.13 -20.08 1.36
N LEU A 96 11.51 -18.90 1.52
CA LEU A 96 12.23 -17.63 1.59
C LEU A 96 12.47 -17.21 3.04
N PRO A 97 13.71 -16.75 3.37
CA PRO A 97 14.08 -16.32 4.72
C PRO A 97 13.61 -14.89 5.03
N VAL A 98 12.32 -14.63 4.85
CA VAL A 98 11.69 -13.33 5.15
C VAL A 98 11.08 -13.39 6.55
N GLU A 99 11.40 -12.41 7.38
CA GLU A 99 10.77 -12.22 8.67
C GLU A 99 9.41 -11.54 8.48
N VAL A 100 8.30 -12.23 8.83
CA VAL A 100 6.94 -11.68 8.71
C VAL A 100 6.40 -11.34 10.07
N VAL A 101 6.12 -10.05 10.31
CA VAL A 101 5.72 -9.50 11.61
C VAL A 101 4.41 -8.76 11.54
N GLN A 102 3.56 -8.93 12.56
CA GLN A 102 2.36 -8.11 12.70
C GLN A 102 2.70 -6.85 13.48
N GLY A 103 2.36 -5.66 12.94
CA GLY A 103 2.63 -4.40 13.59
C GLY A 103 2.14 -3.19 12.81
N SER A 104 2.23 -2.01 13.43
CA SER A 104 1.94 -0.73 12.82
C SER A 104 3.22 0.07 12.61
N ILE A 105 3.36 0.69 11.45
CA ILE A 105 4.47 1.61 11.18
C ILE A 105 4.41 2.88 12.03
N GLU A 106 3.28 3.16 12.63
CA GLU A 106 3.13 4.32 13.51
C GLU A 106 3.81 4.17 14.88
N ASP A 107 4.13 2.94 15.28
CA ASP A 107 4.79 2.61 16.55
C ASP A 107 5.42 1.23 16.46
N PHE A 108 6.55 1.13 15.76
CA PHE A 108 7.21 -0.15 15.54
C PHE A 108 8.47 -0.28 16.40
N PRO A 109 8.53 -1.24 17.34
CA PRO A 109 9.57 -1.31 18.36
C PRO A 109 10.90 -1.86 17.83
N LEU A 110 11.43 -1.27 16.77
CA LEU A 110 12.74 -1.58 16.23
C LEU A 110 13.75 -0.47 16.48
N GLN A 111 15.01 -0.85 16.47
CA GLN A 111 16.14 0.04 16.68
C GLN A 111 16.26 1.07 15.53
N ASP A 112 16.65 2.30 15.89
CA ASP A 112 16.98 3.35 14.93
C ASP A 112 18.07 2.90 13.94
N GLY A 113 17.99 3.41 12.71
CA GLY A 113 19.04 3.15 11.72
C GLY A 113 19.23 1.67 11.36
N THR A 114 18.15 0.90 11.31
CA THR A 114 18.20 -0.54 11.05
C THR A 114 18.20 -0.86 9.56
N PHE A 115 17.45 -0.13 8.73
CA PHE A 115 17.17 -0.49 7.34
C PHE A 115 17.95 0.37 6.33
N ASP A 116 18.41 -0.27 5.26
CA ASP A 116 18.97 0.41 4.10
C ASP A 116 17.86 0.94 3.19
N TYR A 117 16.75 0.19 3.11
CA TYR A 117 15.55 0.57 2.35
C TYR A 117 14.29 0.32 3.17
N ILE A 118 13.33 1.23 3.05
CA ILE A 118 11.95 1.01 3.49
C ILE A 118 11.03 1.23 2.30
N ILE A 119 10.06 0.34 2.12
CA ILE A 119 9.10 0.37 1.03
C ILE A 119 7.72 0.59 1.60
N SER A 120 6.95 1.47 0.96
CA SER A 120 5.54 1.70 1.22
C SER A 120 4.79 1.74 -0.11
N GLU A 121 3.94 0.76 -0.35
CA GLU A 121 3.17 0.64 -1.59
C GLU A 121 1.67 0.72 -1.26
N SER A 122 1.08 1.92 -1.38
CA SER A 122 -0.32 2.24 -1.06
C SER A 122 -0.68 2.00 0.42
N VAL A 123 0.18 2.43 1.34
CA VAL A 123 -0.01 2.27 2.79
C VAL A 123 -0.13 3.61 3.52
N LEU A 124 0.70 4.59 3.16
CA LEU A 124 0.73 5.87 3.86
C LEU A 124 -0.59 6.64 3.74
N ALA A 125 -1.40 6.34 2.74
CA ALA A 125 -2.74 6.89 2.61
C ALA A 125 -3.67 6.50 3.78
N PHE A 126 -3.44 5.34 4.42
CA PHE A 126 -4.32 4.74 5.44
C PHE A 126 -3.85 4.95 6.89
N VAL A 127 -2.74 5.63 7.10
CA VAL A 127 -2.12 5.83 8.42
C VAL A 127 -1.99 7.32 8.76
N ASN A 128 -1.67 7.62 10.02
CA ASN A 128 -1.26 8.97 10.40
C ASN A 128 0.08 9.29 9.73
N LYS A 129 0.03 10.00 8.60
CA LYS A 129 1.18 10.27 7.72
C LYS A 129 2.38 10.87 8.45
N PRO A 130 2.23 11.95 9.26
CA PRO A 130 3.35 12.51 10.02
C PRO A 130 3.99 11.51 10.97
N LYS A 131 3.18 10.72 11.68
CA LYS A 131 3.66 9.73 12.65
C LYS A 131 4.40 8.60 11.96
N ALA A 132 3.81 8.03 10.91
CA ALA A 132 4.42 6.97 10.11
C ALA A 132 5.72 7.43 9.44
N LEU A 133 5.75 8.62 8.86
CA LEU A 133 6.96 9.15 8.21
C LEU A 133 8.09 9.44 9.18
N ASN A 134 7.79 9.91 10.40
CA ASN A 134 8.79 10.09 11.46
C ASN A 134 9.39 8.73 11.87
N GLU A 135 8.58 7.68 12.01
CA GLU A 135 9.05 6.33 12.31
C GLU A 135 9.88 5.75 11.15
N ILE A 136 9.43 5.87 9.92
CA ILE A 136 10.19 5.46 8.74
C ILE A 136 11.55 6.15 8.70
N PHE A 137 11.58 7.47 8.93
CA PHE A 137 12.82 8.23 8.97
C PHE A 137 13.74 7.74 10.10
N ARG A 138 13.22 7.50 11.30
CA ARG A 138 13.97 6.96 12.43
C ARG A 138 14.61 5.61 12.11
N LEU A 139 13.84 4.70 11.51
CA LEU A 139 14.24 3.33 11.21
C LEU A 139 15.27 3.24 10.07
N LEU A 140 15.30 4.20 9.15
CA LEU A 140 16.30 4.25 8.07
C LEU A 140 17.69 4.59 8.62
N LYS A 141 18.71 3.94 8.08
CA LYS A 141 20.11 4.34 8.23
C LYS A 141 20.36 5.71 7.61
N ASN A 142 21.42 6.39 8.03
CA ASN A 142 21.91 7.57 7.30
C ASN A 142 22.26 7.18 5.86
N GLY A 143 21.73 7.91 4.88
CA GLY A 143 21.83 7.57 3.46
C GLY A 143 20.89 6.43 3.03
N GLY A 144 20.07 5.89 3.93
CA GLY A 144 19.02 4.93 3.62
C GLY A 144 17.86 5.56 2.83
N ARG A 145 17.09 4.76 2.12
CA ARG A 145 16.07 5.24 1.19
C ARG A 145 14.68 4.72 1.51
N LEU A 146 13.71 5.65 1.49
CA LEU A 146 12.29 5.32 1.40
C LEU A 146 11.88 5.27 -0.07
N ILE A 147 11.21 4.20 -0.46
CA ILE A 147 10.53 4.04 -1.74
C ILE A 147 9.04 4.02 -1.45
N ALA A 148 8.34 5.09 -1.82
CA ALA A 148 6.91 5.22 -1.59
C ALA A 148 6.16 5.28 -2.92
N ASN A 149 5.16 4.41 -3.10
CA ASN A 149 4.21 4.43 -4.23
C ASN A 149 2.82 4.66 -3.65
N GLU A 150 2.35 5.90 -3.68
CA GLU A 150 1.18 6.33 -2.92
C GLU A 150 0.12 7.00 -3.79
N LEU A 151 -1.14 6.88 -3.36
CA LEU A 151 -2.27 7.54 -4.02
C LEU A 151 -2.07 9.06 -4.04
N THR A 152 -2.27 9.67 -5.20
CA THR A 152 -2.28 11.12 -5.41
C THR A 152 -3.49 11.55 -6.24
N VAL A 153 -3.66 12.86 -6.37
CA VAL A 153 -4.59 13.46 -7.34
C VAL A 153 -3.85 14.48 -8.19
N ASN A 154 -4.14 14.49 -9.50
CA ASN A 154 -3.52 15.38 -10.48
C ASN A 154 -4.09 16.81 -10.47
N LYS A 155 -5.24 16.99 -9.84
CA LYS A 155 -5.93 18.28 -9.69
C LYS A 155 -6.77 18.30 -8.43
N GLN A 156 -7.07 19.49 -7.97
CA GLN A 156 -7.94 19.67 -6.81
C GLN A 156 -9.32 19.07 -7.06
N LEU A 157 -9.78 18.27 -6.13
CA LEU A 157 -11.11 17.67 -6.14
C LEU A 157 -12.16 18.68 -5.66
N THR A 158 -13.41 18.50 -6.10
CA THR A 158 -14.53 19.17 -5.44
C THR A 158 -14.74 18.55 -4.06
N PRO A 159 -15.27 19.28 -3.06
CA PRO A 159 -15.54 18.72 -1.74
C PRO A 159 -16.36 17.43 -1.76
N SER A 160 -17.35 17.33 -2.65
CA SER A 160 -18.19 16.13 -2.80
C SER A 160 -17.41 14.95 -3.36
N SER A 161 -16.50 15.19 -4.34
CA SER A 161 -15.69 14.12 -4.93
C SER A 161 -14.64 13.62 -3.95
N GLU A 162 -14.02 14.51 -3.19
CA GLU A 162 -13.07 14.17 -2.15
C GLU A 162 -13.72 13.32 -1.08
N GLU A 163 -14.89 13.74 -0.59
CA GLU A 163 -15.63 13.01 0.45
C GLU A 163 -16.04 11.61 -0.03
N GLU A 164 -16.52 11.45 -1.25
CA GLU A 164 -16.90 10.15 -1.83
C GLU A 164 -15.70 9.18 -1.84
N ILE A 165 -14.54 9.64 -2.28
CA ILE A 165 -13.32 8.81 -2.34
C ILE A 165 -12.84 8.46 -0.92
N LYS A 166 -12.80 9.46 -0.03
CA LYS A 166 -12.39 9.28 1.37
C LYS A 166 -13.27 8.28 2.10
N GLN A 167 -14.60 8.39 1.96
CA GLN A 167 -15.55 7.47 2.59
C GLN A 167 -15.40 6.05 2.07
N PHE A 168 -15.21 5.87 0.77
CA PHE A 168 -15.08 4.55 0.20
C PHE A 168 -13.81 3.83 0.65
N TYR A 169 -12.66 4.51 0.58
CA TYR A 169 -11.37 3.91 0.94
C TYR A 169 -11.07 3.97 2.45
N GLY A 170 -11.74 4.82 3.21
CA GLY A 170 -11.44 5.06 4.62
C GLY A 170 -10.22 5.97 4.82
N LEU A 171 -10.06 7.00 3.97
CA LEU A 171 -8.91 7.91 4.00
C LEU A 171 -9.20 9.19 4.77
N ASP A 172 -8.19 9.74 5.46
CA ASP A 172 -8.28 11.05 6.09
C ASP A 172 -8.14 12.19 5.07
N SER A 173 -7.26 12.02 4.08
CA SER A 173 -6.96 13.01 3.05
C SER A 173 -6.44 12.34 1.78
N ILE A 174 -6.55 13.05 0.66
CA ILE A 174 -6.02 12.61 -0.63
C ILE A 174 -5.01 13.65 -1.10
N PRO A 175 -3.70 13.46 -0.80
CA PRO A 175 -2.68 14.45 -1.10
C PRO A 175 -2.43 14.57 -2.61
N MET A 176 -2.08 15.78 -3.06
CA MET A 176 -1.42 16.01 -4.34
C MET A 176 0.08 15.65 -4.23
N GLU A 177 0.77 15.57 -5.37
CA GLU A 177 2.22 15.31 -5.39
C GLU A 177 3.01 16.31 -4.51
N ALA A 178 2.66 17.60 -4.59
CA ALA A 178 3.30 18.65 -3.79
C ALA A 178 3.07 18.50 -2.28
N ASP A 179 1.89 17.96 -1.89
CA ASP A 179 1.58 17.71 -0.48
C ASP A 179 2.43 16.55 0.06
N TRP A 180 2.63 15.50 -0.74
CA TRP A 180 3.53 14.39 -0.40
C TRP A 180 4.96 14.86 -0.23
N ILE A 181 5.49 15.67 -1.16
CA ILE A 181 6.83 16.27 -1.05
C ILE A 181 6.97 17.04 0.26
N THR A 182 5.99 17.90 0.57
CA THR A 182 5.96 18.66 1.83
C THR A 182 5.96 17.76 3.07
N LEU A 183 5.25 16.64 3.03
CA LEU A 183 5.22 15.67 4.13
C LEU A 183 6.57 14.99 4.32
N PHE A 184 7.23 14.58 3.24
CA PHE A 184 8.56 13.98 3.30
C PHE A 184 9.63 14.98 3.81
N GLU A 185 9.60 16.21 3.32
CA GLU A 185 10.50 17.29 3.80
C GLU A 185 10.32 17.55 5.31
N LYS A 186 9.07 17.62 5.78
CA LYS A 186 8.78 17.79 7.22
C LYS A 186 9.25 16.63 8.08
N ALA A 187 9.30 15.42 7.54
CA ALA A 187 9.83 14.25 8.23
C ALA A 187 11.37 14.21 8.26
N GLY A 188 12.05 15.10 7.49
CA GLY A 188 13.51 15.26 7.49
C GLY A 188 14.23 14.69 6.27
N PHE A 189 13.52 14.17 5.27
CA PHE A 189 14.14 13.68 4.04
C PHE A 189 14.77 14.83 3.25
N GLN A 190 16.02 14.64 2.81
CA GLN A 190 16.82 15.71 2.20
C GLN A 190 16.76 15.70 0.67
N SER A 191 16.59 14.54 0.06
CA SER A 191 16.48 14.37 -1.39
C SER A 191 15.22 13.60 -1.69
N ILE A 192 14.33 14.21 -2.46
CA ILE A 192 13.05 13.63 -2.87
C ILE A 192 13.01 13.66 -4.39
N GLU A 193 13.11 12.48 -5.00
CA GLU A 193 12.98 12.30 -6.44
C GLU A 193 11.59 11.74 -6.74
N VAL A 194 10.87 12.38 -7.65
CA VAL A 194 9.57 11.90 -8.12
C VAL A 194 9.77 11.21 -9.45
N LEU A 195 9.50 9.92 -9.51
CA LEU A 195 9.51 9.19 -10.77
C LEU A 195 8.23 9.49 -11.54
N LYS A 196 8.36 10.27 -12.61
CA LYS A 196 7.24 10.56 -13.50
C LYS A 196 6.84 9.30 -14.23
N GLN A 197 5.60 8.90 -14.05
CA GLN A 197 5.05 7.71 -14.67
C GLN A 197 3.96 8.09 -15.67
N ASN A 198 4.01 7.49 -16.85
CA ASN A 198 2.98 7.65 -17.87
C ASN A 198 1.84 6.66 -17.58
N ASN A 199 0.78 7.11 -16.86
CA ASN A 199 -0.53 6.43 -16.71
C ASN A 199 -0.49 4.93 -16.32
N TYR A 200 0.19 4.55 -15.23
CA TYR A 200 0.26 3.16 -14.79
C TYR A 200 -1.02 2.60 -14.13
N MET A 201 -1.96 3.46 -13.68
CA MET A 201 -3.22 2.96 -13.10
C MET A 201 -4.02 2.06 -14.03
N LEU A 202 -3.85 2.22 -15.35
CA LEU A 202 -4.54 1.43 -16.36
C LEU A 202 -3.64 0.44 -17.12
N GLN A 203 -2.32 0.47 -16.88
CA GLN A 203 -1.34 -0.40 -17.54
C GLN A 203 -0.87 -1.53 -16.62
N ASN A 204 -1.77 -2.10 -15.82
CA ASN A 204 -1.46 -3.33 -15.13
C ASN A 204 -1.49 -4.47 -16.17
N ASP A 205 -0.36 -4.73 -16.82
CA ASP A 205 -0.15 -5.89 -17.71
C ASP A 205 -0.15 -7.23 -16.94
N SER A 206 -0.29 -7.19 -15.62
CA SER A 206 -0.37 -8.38 -14.77
C SER A 206 -1.76 -8.51 -14.16
N ILE A 207 -2.38 -9.65 -14.34
CA ILE A 207 -3.60 -10.02 -13.60
C ILE A 207 -3.23 -10.04 -12.11
N PRO A 208 -3.99 -9.34 -11.23
CA PRO A 208 -3.75 -9.40 -9.80
C PRO A 208 -3.78 -10.84 -9.31
N GLU A 209 -2.83 -11.19 -8.46
CA GLU A 209 -2.84 -12.48 -7.78
C GLU A 209 -3.88 -12.44 -6.66
N PHE A 210 -4.65 -13.52 -6.50
CA PHE A 210 -5.63 -13.66 -5.42
C PHE A 210 -5.29 -14.86 -4.55
N GLN A 211 -5.27 -14.64 -3.24
CA GLN A 211 -5.18 -15.68 -2.21
C GLN A 211 -6.45 -15.63 -1.35
N TYR A 212 -7.52 -16.25 -1.83
CA TYR A 212 -8.82 -16.21 -1.17
C TYR A 212 -8.77 -16.80 0.25
N SER A 213 -9.49 -16.17 1.18
CA SER A 213 -9.84 -16.78 2.46
C SER A 213 -10.86 -17.93 2.26
N GLU A 214 -10.92 -18.88 3.18
CA GLU A 214 -11.81 -20.07 3.05
C GLU A 214 -13.28 -19.69 2.93
N HIS A 215 -13.71 -18.64 3.63
CA HIS A 215 -15.08 -18.15 3.63
C HIS A 215 -15.11 -16.69 3.24
N LEU A 216 -15.60 -16.41 2.03
CA LEU A 216 -15.74 -15.04 1.52
C LEU A 216 -17.15 -14.52 1.75
N ASP A 217 -17.24 -13.31 2.32
CA ASP A 217 -18.51 -12.56 2.35
C ASP A 217 -18.88 -12.14 0.91
N PRO A 218 -20.07 -12.51 0.39
CA PRO A 218 -20.51 -12.09 -0.94
C PRO A 218 -20.50 -10.56 -1.16
N ASN A 219 -20.59 -9.77 -0.08
CA ASN A 219 -20.51 -8.30 -0.16
C ASN A 219 -19.13 -7.80 -0.65
N LEU A 220 -18.08 -8.60 -0.56
CA LEU A 220 -16.75 -8.24 -1.07
C LEU A 220 -16.76 -8.01 -2.58
N TYR A 221 -17.58 -8.76 -3.34
CA TYR A 221 -17.73 -8.53 -4.78
C TYR A 221 -18.40 -7.17 -5.07
N PHE A 222 -19.31 -6.73 -4.19
CA PHE A 222 -19.92 -5.41 -4.32
C PHE A 222 -18.89 -4.31 -4.08
N ILE A 223 -18.01 -4.47 -3.09
CA ILE A 223 -16.91 -3.53 -2.82
C ILE A 223 -15.94 -3.48 -4.01
N MET A 224 -15.62 -4.62 -4.62
CA MET A 224 -14.80 -4.67 -5.83
C MET A 224 -15.43 -3.86 -6.97
N ILE A 225 -16.74 -4.02 -7.21
CA ILE A 225 -17.45 -3.25 -8.23
C ILE A 225 -17.43 -1.76 -7.92
N GLN A 226 -17.64 -1.36 -6.66
CA GLN A 226 -17.55 0.04 -6.25
C GLN A 226 -16.15 0.60 -6.46
N HIS A 227 -15.09 -0.15 -6.13
CA HIS A 227 -13.70 0.22 -6.41
C HIS A 227 -13.48 0.51 -7.90
N LEU A 228 -13.91 -0.40 -8.78
CA LEU A 228 -13.81 -0.22 -10.22
C LEU A 228 -14.58 1.01 -10.71
N ASN A 229 -15.78 1.26 -10.17
CA ASN A 229 -16.58 2.43 -10.50
C ASN A 229 -15.88 3.74 -10.10
N ILE A 230 -15.23 3.79 -8.93
CA ILE A 230 -14.43 4.95 -8.49
C ILE A 230 -13.25 5.16 -9.43
N LEU A 231 -12.50 4.10 -9.77
CA LEU A 231 -11.39 4.21 -10.71
C LEU A 231 -11.82 4.75 -12.09
N MET A 232 -12.94 4.25 -12.63
CA MET A 232 -13.50 4.73 -13.89
C MET A 232 -13.98 6.18 -13.79
N LYS A 233 -14.72 6.51 -12.72
CA LYS A 233 -15.29 7.86 -12.52
C LYS A 233 -14.23 8.93 -12.38
N TYR A 234 -13.11 8.60 -11.71
CA TYR A 234 -12.02 9.52 -11.43
C TYR A 234 -10.77 9.25 -12.29
N GLN A 235 -10.93 8.55 -13.41
CA GLN A 235 -9.87 8.30 -14.36
C GLN A 235 -9.20 9.62 -14.81
N GLY A 236 -7.86 9.68 -14.77
CA GLY A 236 -7.09 10.88 -15.09
C GLY A 236 -7.12 11.98 -14.02
N ILE A 237 -7.78 11.71 -12.87
CA ILE A 237 -7.75 12.55 -11.68
C ILE A 237 -7.05 11.82 -10.54
N LEU A 238 -7.54 10.62 -10.18
CA LEU A 238 -6.81 9.71 -9.31
C LEU A 238 -5.58 9.19 -10.05
N ASP A 239 -4.47 9.25 -9.38
CA ASP A 239 -3.17 8.81 -9.88
C ASP A 239 -2.33 8.25 -8.72
N ASN A 240 -1.11 7.88 -9.00
CA ASN A 240 -0.13 7.53 -7.99
C ASN A 240 1.17 8.30 -8.21
N GLY A 241 1.83 8.62 -7.10
CA GLY A 241 3.17 9.18 -7.09
C GLY A 241 4.18 8.14 -6.61
N VAL A 242 5.28 7.99 -7.31
CA VAL A 242 6.43 7.22 -6.83
C VAL A 242 7.51 8.18 -6.38
N PHE A 243 7.83 8.10 -5.10
CA PHE A 243 8.77 8.98 -4.43
C PHE A 243 9.97 8.17 -3.93
N LEU A 244 11.16 8.61 -4.28
CA LEU A 244 12.42 8.05 -3.80
C LEU A 244 13.06 9.09 -2.87
N CYS A 245 12.98 8.85 -1.56
CA CYS A 245 13.42 9.81 -0.54
C CYS A 245 14.67 9.29 0.16
N THR A 246 15.69 10.13 0.33
CA THR A 246 16.94 9.79 1.02
C THR A 246 16.98 10.47 2.40
N LYS A 247 17.35 9.70 3.45
CA LYS A 247 17.62 10.19 4.79
C LYS A 247 18.97 10.85 4.88
#